data_9e48d00c1d651df1e86f4da0363cf5ee
#
_entry.id   9e48d00c1d651df1e86f4da0363cf5ee
#
_cell.length_a   1.000
_cell.length_b   1.000
_cell.length_c   1.000
_cell.angle_alpha   90.00
_cell.angle_beta   90.00
_cell.angle_gamma   90.00
#
_symmetry.space_group_name_H-M   'P 1'
#
loop_
_entity.id
_entity.type
_entity.pdbx_description
1 polymer ?
#
loop_
_entity_poly.entity_id
_entity_poly.type
_entity_poly.pdbx_seq_one_letter_code
_entity_poly.pdbx_strand_id
1 'polypeptide(L)'
;PQIILYLPKGSSFDELNFDIGAADMSWKDFDSTCNRLIVDVGAGNFEAERFQVDGKMDVSVGVGNVEITDSVVYGDVALDCGVGNFSMEGSVEGNLKADCGMGSMTLDLNGGEKEYNYKLSCGLGSIDVDGETYSNISGDKEVKNEGAEKNMELDCGMGSIEVDFE
;
A
#
# COMPACT_ATOMS: atom_id res chain seq x y z
N PRO A 1 2.60 4.97 27.53
CA PRO A 1 1.28 5.60 27.55
C PRO A 1 0.44 5.09 26.38
N GLN A 2 -0.84 4.86 26.60
CA GLN A 2 -1.80 4.47 25.57
C GLN A 2 -2.76 5.64 25.35
N ILE A 3 -2.99 5.98 24.08
CA ILE A 3 -3.98 6.98 23.69
C ILE A 3 -5.09 6.23 22.95
N ILE A 4 -6.32 6.41 23.37
CA ILE A 4 -7.50 5.83 22.72
C ILE A 4 -8.36 6.99 22.21
N LEU A 5 -8.60 7.03 20.91
CA LEU A 5 -9.45 8.02 20.26
C LEU A 5 -10.76 7.34 19.84
N TYR A 6 -11.88 7.87 20.32
CA TYR A 6 -13.21 7.43 19.93
C TYR A 6 -13.78 8.40 18.90
N LEU A 7 -14.12 7.91 17.74
CA LEU A 7 -14.75 8.68 16.67
C LEU A 7 -16.19 8.20 16.45
N PRO A 8 -17.12 9.09 16.11
CA PRO A 8 -18.49 8.69 15.77
C PRO A 8 -18.50 7.81 14.52
N LYS A 9 -19.35 6.79 14.49
CA LYS A 9 -19.55 5.97 13.29
C LYS A 9 -20.11 6.82 12.14
N GLY A 10 -19.67 6.50 10.91
CA GLY A 10 -20.11 7.21 9.73
C GLY A 10 -19.56 8.63 9.60
N SER A 11 -18.46 8.95 10.28
CA SER A 11 -17.79 10.24 10.11
C SER A 11 -17.12 10.32 8.74
N SER A 12 -17.11 11.50 8.16
CA SER A 12 -16.40 11.80 6.92
C SER A 12 -15.36 12.89 7.19
N PHE A 13 -14.14 12.66 6.72
CA PHE A 13 -13.02 13.57 6.91
C PHE A 13 -12.47 14.02 5.55
N ASP A 14 -12.07 15.26 5.44
CA ASP A 14 -11.36 15.71 4.24
C ASP A 14 -9.95 15.13 4.19
N GLU A 15 -9.27 15.14 5.32
CA GLU A 15 -7.92 14.57 5.44
C GLU A 15 -7.73 13.92 6.80
N LEU A 16 -7.14 12.74 6.81
CA LEU A 16 -6.61 12.09 7.99
C LEU A 16 -5.09 11.98 7.83
N ASN A 17 -4.37 12.56 8.76
CA ASN A 17 -2.91 12.57 8.76
C ASN A 17 -2.41 12.03 10.11
N PHE A 18 -1.68 10.92 10.04
CA PHE A 18 -1.07 10.26 11.18
C PHE A 18 0.44 10.28 11.04
N ASP A 19 1.10 11.00 11.92
CA ASP A 19 2.56 11.03 12.06
C ASP A 19 2.93 10.28 13.35
N ILE A 20 3.52 9.10 13.18
CA ILE A 20 3.84 8.16 14.26
C ILE A 20 5.36 8.03 14.34
N GLY A 21 5.98 8.81 15.21
CA GLY A 21 7.44 8.81 15.35
C GLY A 21 7.97 7.45 15.81
N ALA A 22 7.53 6.98 17.01
CA ALA A 22 7.93 5.68 17.56
C ALA A 22 6.80 5.13 18.43
N ALA A 23 5.86 4.41 17.84
CA ALA A 23 4.72 3.81 18.52
C ALA A 23 4.00 2.80 17.63
N ASP A 24 3.15 1.99 18.23
CA ASP A 24 2.20 1.15 17.53
C ASP A 24 0.84 1.86 17.45
N MET A 25 0.22 1.83 16.28
CA MET A 25 -1.13 2.32 16.06
C MET A 25 -2.00 1.20 15.53
N SER A 26 -3.16 1.04 16.13
CA SER A 26 -4.19 0.11 15.67
C SER A 26 -5.50 0.86 15.46
N TRP A 27 -6.04 0.70 14.28
CA TRP A 27 -7.29 1.32 13.85
C TRP A 27 -8.28 0.25 13.43
N LYS A 28 -9.22 -0.06 14.31
CA LYS A 28 -10.20 -1.12 14.12
C LYS A 28 -11.63 -0.57 14.16
N ASP A 29 -12.51 -1.24 13.45
CA ASP A 29 -13.93 -0.94 13.42
C ASP A 29 -14.29 0.50 13.01
N PHE A 30 -13.50 1.07 12.13
CA PHE A 30 -13.67 2.44 11.67
C PHE A 30 -14.59 2.49 10.44
N ASP A 31 -15.86 2.61 10.69
CA ASP A 31 -16.90 2.79 9.68
C ASP A 31 -16.97 4.28 9.28
N SER A 32 -15.89 4.78 8.65
CA SER A 32 -15.75 6.19 8.25
C SER A 32 -15.01 6.30 6.93
N THR A 33 -15.16 7.44 6.28
CA THR A 33 -14.52 7.75 4.99
C THR A 33 -13.62 8.96 5.11
N CYS A 34 -12.60 9.01 4.26
CA CYS A 34 -11.81 10.24 4.10
C CYS A 34 -11.45 10.46 2.62
N ASN A 35 -11.28 11.71 2.23
CA ASN A 35 -10.81 12.04 0.88
C ASN A 35 -9.32 11.81 0.73
N ARG A 36 -8.56 12.01 1.80
CA ARG A 36 -7.11 11.78 1.80
C ARG A 36 -6.66 11.13 3.08
N LEU A 37 -5.87 10.06 2.96
CA LEU A 37 -5.21 9.39 4.07
C LEU A 37 -3.69 9.53 3.92
N ILE A 38 -3.04 10.03 4.95
CA ILE A 38 -1.59 10.09 5.05
C ILE A 38 -1.19 9.39 6.33
N VAL A 39 -0.30 8.41 6.23
CA VAL A 39 0.26 7.68 7.36
C VAL A 39 1.77 7.68 7.23
N ASP A 40 2.45 8.25 8.21
CA ASP A 40 3.90 8.23 8.31
C ASP A 40 4.31 7.54 9.61
N VAL A 41 4.96 6.40 9.51
CA VAL A 41 5.44 5.61 10.64
C VAL A 41 6.96 5.61 10.64
N GLY A 42 7.57 6.34 11.55
CA GLY A 42 9.02 6.38 11.70
C GLY A 42 9.57 5.03 12.18
N ALA A 43 9.09 4.54 13.33
CA ALA A 43 9.44 3.23 13.89
C ALA A 43 8.27 2.66 14.68
N GLY A 44 7.74 1.50 14.27
CA GLY A 44 6.60 0.86 14.95
C GLY A 44 5.71 0.08 14.01
N ASN A 45 4.51 -0.21 14.46
CA ASN A 45 3.54 -0.97 13.68
C ASN A 45 2.27 -0.14 13.44
N PHE A 46 1.71 -0.26 12.25
CA PHE A 46 0.41 0.30 11.89
C PHE A 46 -0.51 -0.82 11.44
N GLU A 47 -1.65 -0.93 12.07
CA GLU A 47 -2.69 -1.90 11.75
C GLU A 47 -4.00 -1.13 11.48
N ALA A 48 -4.58 -1.32 10.31
CA ALA A 48 -5.86 -0.72 9.96
C ALA A 48 -6.79 -1.74 9.31
N GLU A 49 -8.04 -1.73 9.74
CA GLU A 49 -9.07 -2.65 9.28
C GLU A 49 -10.33 -1.87 8.88
N ARG A 50 -10.87 -2.21 7.71
CA ARG A 50 -12.15 -1.68 7.20
C ARG A 50 -12.21 -0.16 7.11
N PHE A 51 -11.59 0.41 6.09
CA PHE A 51 -11.74 1.83 5.82
C PHE A 51 -11.88 2.11 4.32
N GLN A 52 -12.41 3.29 4.03
CA GLN A 52 -12.61 3.78 2.68
C GLN A 52 -11.90 5.13 2.50
N VAL A 53 -11.12 5.24 1.43
CA VAL A 53 -10.49 6.49 0.99
C VAL A 53 -11.07 6.87 -0.36
N ASP A 54 -11.80 7.99 -0.41
CA ASP A 54 -12.46 8.44 -1.64
C ASP A 54 -11.47 9.10 -2.63
N GLY A 55 -10.31 9.53 -2.16
CA GLY A 55 -9.25 10.10 -2.96
C GLY A 55 -7.93 9.39 -2.77
N LYS A 56 -6.89 10.10 -2.36
CA LYS A 56 -5.52 9.61 -2.35
C LYS A 56 -5.11 9.00 -1.01
N MET A 57 -4.36 7.89 -1.07
CA MET A 57 -3.74 7.26 0.09
C MET A 57 -2.21 7.28 -0.05
N ASP A 58 -1.53 7.84 0.94
CA ASP A 58 -0.07 7.86 1.06
C ASP A 58 0.33 7.17 2.37
N VAL A 59 1.06 6.06 2.32
CA VAL A 59 1.54 5.34 3.51
C VAL A 59 3.04 5.13 3.43
N SER A 60 3.77 5.64 4.42
CA SER A 60 5.22 5.55 4.53
C SER A 60 5.64 4.89 5.83
N VAL A 61 6.54 3.94 5.76
CA VAL A 61 7.10 3.22 6.92
C VAL A 61 8.61 3.24 6.88
N GLY A 62 9.24 3.89 7.84
CA GLY A 62 10.68 3.89 7.98
C GLY A 62 11.19 2.51 8.42
N VAL A 63 10.82 2.07 9.62
CA VAL A 63 11.18 0.75 10.19
C VAL A 63 10.00 0.16 10.93
N GLY A 64 9.46 -0.96 10.46
CA GLY A 64 8.34 -1.61 11.15
C GLY A 64 7.44 -2.41 10.24
N ASN A 65 6.21 -2.60 10.69
CA ASN A 65 5.23 -3.37 9.93
C ASN A 65 3.95 -2.56 9.72
N VAL A 66 3.38 -2.70 8.54
CA VAL A 66 2.05 -2.18 8.23
C VAL A 66 1.15 -3.33 7.79
N GLU A 67 -0.03 -3.37 8.34
CA GLU A 67 -1.07 -4.31 7.96
C GLU A 67 -2.38 -3.53 7.71
N ILE A 68 -2.85 -3.61 6.48
CA ILE A 68 -4.09 -2.98 6.04
C ILE A 68 -4.99 -4.05 5.47
N THR A 69 -6.19 -4.20 6.03
CA THR A 69 -7.14 -5.22 5.59
C THR A 69 -8.51 -4.61 5.28
N ASP A 70 -9.25 -5.26 4.37
CA ASP A 70 -10.61 -4.86 4.00
C ASP A 70 -10.74 -3.37 3.59
N SER A 71 -9.78 -2.85 2.85
CA SER A 71 -9.77 -1.44 2.47
C SER A 71 -10.23 -1.20 1.03
N VAL A 72 -10.81 -0.02 0.79
CA VAL A 72 -11.19 0.45 -0.54
C VAL A 72 -10.63 1.84 -0.77
N VAL A 73 -9.81 2.00 -1.81
CA VAL A 73 -9.25 3.29 -2.22
C VAL A 73 -9.71 3.63 -3.63
N TYR A 74 -10.50 4.68 -3.79
CA TYR A 74 -11.01 5.11 -5.09
C TYR A 74 -10.02 5.95 -5.91
N GLY A 75 -9.00 6.49 -5.29
CA GLY A 75 -7.96 7.26 -5.97
C GLY A 75 -6.62 6.56 -6.01
N ASP A 76 -5.56 7.35 -6.17
CA ASP A 76 -4.20 6.84 -6.27
C ASP A 76 -3.64 6.41 -4.91
N VAL A 77 -2.83 5.37 -4.93
CA VAL A 77 -2.15 4.82 -3.75
C VAL A 77 -0.64 4.94 -3.91
N ALA A 78 0.03 5.45 -2.88
CA ALA A 78 1.47 5.47 -2.78
C ALA A 78 1.91 4.79 -1.48
N LEU A 79 2.75 3.77 -1.59
CA LEU A 79 3.25 2.94 -0.49
C LEU A 79 4.77 3.00 -0.48
N ASP A 80 5.37 3.33 0.65
CA ASP A 80 6.82 3.34 0.85
C ASP A 80 7.18 2.51 2.07
N CYS A 81 7.99 1.47 1.91
CA CYS A 81 8.50 0.64 2.98
C CYS A 81 10.03 0.66 3.00
N GLY A 82 10.62 1.38 3.93
CA GLY A 82 12.07 1.43 4.11
C GLY A 82 12.64 0.09 4.54
N VAL A 83 12.32 -0.36 5.75
CA VAL A 83 12.78 -1.64 6.33
C VAL A 83 11.66 -2.29 7.12
N GLY A 84 11.17 -3.44 6.68
CA GLY A 84 10.12 -4.17 7.39
C GLY A 84 9.15 -4.88 6.47
N ASN A 85 7.93 -5.06 6.94
CA ASN A 85 6.90 -5.74 6.17
C ASN A 85 5.69 -4.82 5.98
N PHE A 86 5.16 -4.84 4.77
CA PHE A 86 3.94 -4.13 4.41
C PHE A 86 2.96 -5.13 3.81
N SER A 87 1.75 -5.19 4.35
CA SER A 87 0.66 -6.01 3.81
C SER A 87 -0.57 -5.14 3.59
N MET A 88 -1.16 -5.25 2.42
CA MET A 88 -2.42 -4.58 2.09
C MET A 88 -3.35 -5.54 1.36
N GLU A 89 -4.57 -5.64 1.88
CA GLU A 89 -5.67 -6.38 1.26
C GLU A 89 -6.82 -5.41 0.97
N GLY A 90 -7.34 -5.42 -0.26
CA GLY A 90 -8.46 -4.58 -0.63
C GLY A 90 -8.53 -4.19 -2.10
N SER A 91 -9.21 -3.07 -2.38
CA SER A 91 -9.43 -2.57 -3.74
C SER A 91 -8.74 -1.23 -3.98
N VAL A 92 -8.07 -1.10 -5.12
CA VAL A 92 -7.49 0.16 -5.60
C VAL A 92 -8.07 0.48 -6.97
N GLU A 93 -8.81 1.59 -7.05
CA GLU A 93 -9.45 2.02 -8.31
C GLU A 93 -8.60 3.00 -9.12
N GLY A 94 -7.56 3.57 -8.52
CA GLY A 94 -6.61 4.47 -9.15
C GLY A 94 -5.28 3.82 -9.51
N ASN A 95 -4.25 4.64 -9.69
CA ASN A 95 -2.89 4.16 -9.90
C ASN A 95 -2.27 3.71 -8.56
N LEU A 96 -1.34 2.76 -8.65
CA LEU A 96 -0.61 2.28 -7.48
C LEU A 96 0.90 2.45 -7.67
N LYS A 97 1.55 3.03 -6.68
CA LYS A 97 2.99 3.09 -6.59
C LYS A 97 3.47 2.44 -5.30
N ALA A 98 4.41 1.51 -5.40
CA ALA A 98 4.94 0.78 -4.26
C ALA A 98 6.46 0.72 -4.32
N ASP A 99 7.11 1.28 -3.31
CA ASP A 99 8.55 1.30 -3.13
C ASP A 99 8.92 0.43 -1.92
N CYS A 100 9.74 -0.59 -2.10
CA CYS A 100 10.23 -1.47 -1.03
C CYS A 100 11.76 -1.47 -0.98
N GLY A 101 12.33 -0.88 0.07
CA GLY A 101 13.78 -0.81 0.25
C GLY A 101 14.39 -2.16 0.65
N MET A 102 14.16 -2.59 1.90
CA MET A 102 14.66 -3.84 2.48
C MET A 102 13.56 -4.49 3.32
N GLY A 103 12.89 -5.49 2.77
CA GLY A 103 11.81 -6.15 3.48
C GLY A 103 10.87 -6.87 2.54
N SER A 104 9.63 -7.03 2.91
CA SER A 104 8.63 -7.60 2.02
C SER A 104 7.37 -6.74 1.97
N MET A 105 6.81 -6.63 0.78
CA MET A 105 5.53 -6.00 0.55
C MET A 105 4.61 -7.01 -0.13
N THR A 106 3.44 -7.22 0.44
CA THR A 106 2.42 -8.11 -0.09
C THR A 106 1.15 -7.31 -0.34
N LEU A 107 0.65 -7.36 -1.55
CA LEU A 107 -0.54 -6.64 -2.00
C LEU A 107 -1.55 -7.63 -2.56
N ASP A 108 -2.61 -7.89 -1.82
CA ASP A 108 -3.74 -8.74 -2.23
C ASP A 108 -4.88 -7.83 -2.71
N LEU A 109 -5.00 -7.68 -4.02
CA LEU A 109 -5.89 -6.69 -4.63
C LEU A 109 -7.10 -7.35 -5.30
N ASN A 110 -8.28 -6.81 -5.03
CA ASN A 110 -9.48 -7.18 -5.78
C ASN A 110 -9.38 -6.63 -7.21
N GLY A 111 -9.65 -7.47 -8.20
CA GLY A 111 -9.63 -7.08 -9.60
C GLY A 111 -8.80 -8.02 -10.46
N GLY A 112 -8.15 -7.50 -11.49
CA GLY A 112 -7.36 -8.33 -12.39
C GLY A 112 -6.04 -7.68 -12.81
N GLU A 113 -5.03 -8.53 -12.99
CA GLU A 113 -3.69 -8.09 -13.45
C GLU A 113 -3.74 -7.24 -14.72
N LYS A 114 -4.70 -7.50 -15.61
CA LYS A 114 -4.84 -6.83 -16.92
C LYS A 114 -5.43 -5.43 -16.85
N GLU A 115 -5.91 -5.02 -15.68
CA GLU A 115 -6.41 -3.65 -15.46
C GLU A 115 -5.26 -2.63 -15.36
N TYR A 116 -4.03 -3.12 -15.12
CA TYR A 116 -2.85 -2.27 -14.93
C TYR A 116 -1.83 -2.40 -16.05
N ASN A 117 -1.19 -1.29 -16.39
CA ASN A 117 0.12 -1.27 -17.02
C ASN A 117 1.17 -1.26 -15.92
N TYR A 118 2.22 -2.05 -16.07
CA TYR A 118 3.25 -2.18 -15.04
C TYR A 118 4.55 -1.50 -15.46
N LYS A 119 5.16 -0.82 -14.49
CA LYS A 119 6.55 -0.39 -14.53
C LYS A 119 7.26 -1.01 -13.35
N LEU A 120 8.18 -1.93 -13.62
CA LEU A 120 8.85 -2.75 -12.62
C LEU A 120 10.34 -2.41 -12.59
N SER A 121 10.86 -2.14 -11.40
CA SER A 121 12.27 -1.91 -11.14
C SER A 121 12.70 -2.78 -9.96
N CYS A 122 13.74 -3.58 -10.12
CA CYS A 122 14.20 -4.46 -9.06
C CYS A 122 15.73 -4.56 -9.06
N GLY A 123 16.34 -4.17 -7.94
CA GLY A 123 17.79 -4.27 -7.74
C GLY A 123 18.24 -5.71 -7.47
N LEU A 124 18.40 -6.07 -6.20
CA LEU A 124 18.83 -7.41 -5.75
C LEU A 124 17.69 -8.26 -5.17
N GLY A 125 16.46 -7.78 -5.29
CA GLY A 125 15.27 -8.44 -4.78
C GLY A 125 14.48 -9.18 -5.85
N SER A 126 13.17 -9.32 -5.63
CA SER A 126 12.22 -9.90 -6.57
C SER A 126 10.89 -9.17 -6.53
N ILE A 127 10.22 -9.13 -7.68
CA ILE A 127 8.84 -8.70 -7.79
C ILE A 127 8.07 -9.87 -8.38
N ASP A 128 6.98 -10.24 -7.77
CA ASP A 128 6.03 -11.24 -8.27
C ASP A 128 4.70 -10.55 -8.53
N VAL A 129 4.13 -10.78 -9.69
CA VAL A 129 2.81 -10.27 -10.04
C VAL A 129 1.99 -11.45 -10.56
N ASP A 130 0.98 -11.84 -9.79
CA ASP A 130 0.06 -12.94 -10.09
C ASP A 130 0.78 -14.25 -10.50
N GLY A 131 1.88 -14.57 -9.79
CA GLY A 131 2.71 -15.74 -10.01
C GLY A 131 3.77 -15.59 -11.11
N GLU A 132 3.89 -14.41 -11.73
CA GLU A 132 5.00 -14.13 -12.67
C GLU A 132 6.13 -13.38 -11.96
N THR A 133 7.25 -14.07 -11.73
CA THR A 133 8.38 -13.53 -10.96
C THR A 133 9.36 -12.75 -11.84
N TYR A 134 9.69 -11.55 -11.41
CA TYR A 134 10.69 -10.66 -12.00
C TYR A 134 11.83 -10.43 -11.01
N SER A 135 13.05 -10.77 -11.41
CA SER A 135 14.24 -10.58 -10.59
C SER A 135 15.43 -10.10 -11.41
N ASN A 136 16.36 -9.39 -10.76
CA ASN A 136 17.57 -8.86 -11.41
C ASN A 136 17.27 -8.04 -12.68
N ILE A 137 16.27 -7.17 -12.61
CA ILE A 137 15.89 -6.32 -13.73
C ILE A 137 16.97 -5.23 -13.87
N SER A 138 17.78 -5.34 -14.93
CA SER A 138 18.74 -4.27 -15.27
C SER A 138 18.03 -3.13 -16.00
N GLY A 139 17.57 -2.16 -15.25
CA GLY A 139 16.74 -1.07 -15.74
C GLY A 139 15.25 -1.32 -15.50
N ASP A 140 14.41 -0.40 -15.94
CA ASP A 140 12.95 -0.51 -15.80
C ASP A 140 12.38 -1.50 -16.82
N LYS A 141 11.50 -2.38 -16.37
CA LYS A 141 10.70 -3.25 -17.25
C LYS A 141 9.29 -2.68 -17.33
N GLU A 142 8.82 -2.40 -18.53
CA GLU A 142 7.44 -2.02 -18.78
C GLU A 142 6.65 -3.20 -19.35
N VAL A 143 5.47 -3.43 -18.77
CA VAL A 143 4.46 -4.36 -19.28
C VAL A 143 3.20 -3.58 -19.57
N LYS A 144 2.76 -3.60 -20.82
CA LYS A 144 1.55 -2.89 -21.27
C LYS A 144 0.45 -3.90 -21.57
N ASN A 145 -0.67 -3.74 -20.87
CA ASN A 145 -1.86 -4.54 -21.09
C ASN A 145 -2.86 -3.75 -21.95
N GLU A 146 -3.38 -4.39 -22.98
CA GLU A 146 -4.35 -3.77 -23.88
C GLU A 146 -5.66 -3.48 -23.14
N GLY A 147 -6.07 -2.22 -23.12
CA GLY A 147 -7.27 -1.76 -22.42
C GLY A 147 -7.06 -1.42 -20.96
N ALA A 148 -5.85 -1.53 -20.42
CA ALA A 148 -5.55 -1.10 -19.06
C ALA A 148 -5.64 0.44 -18.92
N GLU A 149 -6.41 0.89 -17.95
CA GLU A 149 -6.58 2.32 -17.64
C GLU A 149 -5.74 2.76 -16.44
N LYS A 150 -5.30 1.79 -15.61
CA LYS A 150 -4.52 2.02 -14.39
C LYS A 150 -3.03 1.75 -14.63
N ASN A 151 -2.19 2.37 -13.83
CA ASN A 151 -0.74 2.12 -13.85
C ASN A 151 -0.28 1.65 -12.47
N MET A 152 0.63 0.67 -12.47
CA MET A 152 1.26 0.15 -11.27
C MET A 152 2.78 0.28 -11.41
N GLU A 153 3.39 1.08 -10.54
CA GLU A 153 4.85 1.25 -10.46
C GLU A 153 5.37 0.52 -9.22
N LEU A 154 6.20 -0.49 -9.42
CA LEU A 154 6.78 -1.30 -8.35
C LEU A 154 8.30 -1.16 -8.38
N ASP A 155 8.89 -0.66 -7.30
CA ASP A 155 10.33 -0.54 -7.11
C ASP A 155 10.79 -1.37 -5.91
N CYS A 156 11.67 -2.33 -6.14
CA CYS A 156 12.20 -3.19 -5.10
C CYS A 156 13.72 -3.11 -5.03
N GLY A 157 14.26 -2.63 -3.92
CA GLY A 157 15.72 -2.55 -3.71
C GLY A 157 16.35 -3.91 -3.43
N MET A 158 16.27 -4.37 -2.17
CA MET A 158 16.82 -5.65 -1.68
C MET A 158 15.77 -6.45 -0.90
N GLY A 159 14.55 -6.45 -1.33
CA GLY A 159 13.45 -7.10 -0.68
C GLY A 159 12.63 -7.92 -1.66
N SER A 160 11.34 -8.04 -1.38
CA SER A 160 10.37 -8.64 -2.29
C SER A 160 9.09 -7.83 -2.32
N ILE A 161 8.49 -7.73 -3.50
CA ILE A 161 7.13 -7.25 -3.67
C ILE A 161 6.33 -8.39 -4.30
N GLU A 162 5.21 -8.75 -3.71
CA GLU A 162 4.27 -9.74 -4.20
C GLU A 162 2.92 -9.07 -4.39
N VAL A 163 2.33 -9.21 -5.55
CA VAL A 163 1.02 -8.67 -5.90
C VAL A 163 0.18 -9.80 -6.44
N ASP A 164 -0.88 -10.13 -5.72
CA ASP A 164 -1.88 -11.11 -6.11
C ASP A 164 -3.22 -10.43 -6.40
N PHE A 165 -4.01 -11.00 -7.29
CA PHE A 165 -5.33 -10.51 -7.66
C PHE A 165 -6.40 -11.56 -7.39
N GLU A 166 -7.52 -11.12 -6.77
CA GLU A 166 -8.68 -11.96 -6.47
C GLU A 166 -9.95 -11.49 -7.21
#